data_1e12f69b69262d0aabc9b2c8001ec156
#
_entry.id   1e12f69b69262d0aabc9b2c8001ec156
#
_cell.length_a   1.000
_cell.length_b   1.000
_cell.length_c   1.000
_cell.angle_alpha   90.00
_cell.angle_beta   90.00
_cell.angle_gamma   90.00
#
_symmetry.space_group_name_H-M   'P 1'
#
loop_
_entity.id
_entity.type
_entity.pdbx_description
1 polymer ?
#
loop_
_entity_poly.entity_id
_entity_poly.type
_entity_poly.pdbx_seq_one_letter_code
_entity_poly.pdbx_strand_id
1 'polypeptide(L)'
;WWPPAPEAGPLAAVGTTAARLLAASPLVAGVWFLTQMLLVLVTVRLLALGITEGHHPVRSRVGWQVWATERVLDAARDQLFPIYASRFTPTWLRLLGAEVGRSVEASTVVLLPCMTRVGDGAFLADDTMVSSYSLDGGWMHVAPAKVGKRSFVGNSGMVPGGRTLRRDSLVAVLSTTPAKTKAGTSWMGSPPVRLRRNEVTADAALTYDPPARLKAARTAWELLRAIPVWLHVALSIAVGAALAALIAVGTWALAFVLGGVVLLAAGAVAAGLTVLAKRVFVGRIRAGEHPLWSSFIWRNEVADTFTEFLAAPWFSRAAAGTPALVWFLRAMGARIGHGAWVESYWLPEADLVELGDGATVNRGCVVQTHLFHDRVMSLDAVVLEDGATLGPHSVVLPAARLGRGTTVGAGSLVMRGEELPAGTWWLGNPVSPWRRPDGDPAAAATPSREEA
;
A
#
# COMPACT_ATOMS: atom_id res chain seq x y z
N TRP A 1 -10.48 13.20 35.67
CA TRP A 1 -9.27 12.64 36.27
C TRP A 1 -9.50 12.42 37.76
N TRP A 2 -9.77 11.17 38.19
CA TRP A 2 -9.89 10.78 39.59
C TRP A 2 -8.62 10.02 39.98
N PRO A 3 -7.82 10.43 40.97
CA PRO A 3 -6.65 9.70 41.40
C PRO A 3 -7.05 8.29 41.91
N PRO A 4 -6.18 7.27 41.78
CA PRO A 4 -6.43 5.97 42.39
C PRO A 4 -6.59 6.13 43.91
N ALA A 5 -7.36 5.24 44.53
CA ALA A 5 -7.54 5.24 46.00
C ALA A 5 -6.14 5.18 46.67
N PRO A 6 -5.89 5.99 47.71
CA PRO A 6 -4.55 6.11 48.33
C PRO A 6 -3.98 4.84 48.93
N GLU A 7 -4.75 3.78 49.05
CA GLU A 7 -4.34 2.49 49.60
C GLU A 7 -4.09 1.40 48.54
N ALA A 8 -4.27 1.71 47.24
CA ALA A 8 -4.04 0.71 46.20
C ALA A 8 -2.52 0.56 45.94
N GLY A 9 -2.01 -0.65 46.06
CA GLY A 9 -0.62 -0.95 45.71
C GLY A 9 -0.31 -0.62 44.21
N PRO A 10 1.00 -0.50 43.84
CA PRO A 10 1.41 -0.05 42.49
C PRO A 10 0.75 -0.82 41.35
N LEU A 11 0.59 -2.13 41.48
CA LEU A 11 -0.06 -2.97 40.47
C LEU A 11 -1.55 -2.64 40.29
N ALA A 12 -2.27 -2.42 41.39
CA ALA A 12 -3.69 -2.02 41.33
C ALA A 12 -3.85 -0.62 40.69
N ALA A 13 -2.91 0.31 40.94
CA ALA A 13 -2.89 1.62 40.32
C ALA A 13 -2.66 1.51 38.80
N VAL A 14 -1.76 0.65 38.35
CA VAL A 14 -1.56 0.35 36.89
C VAL A 14 -2.84 -0.21 36.30
N GLY A 15 -3.46 -1.23 36.93
CA GLY A 15 -4.68 -1.87 36.43
C GLY A 15 -5.85 -0.88 36.30
N THR A 16 -6.08 -0.04 37.33
CA THR A 16 -7.17 0.97 37.29
C THR A 16 -6.93 2.04 36.25
N THR A 17 -5.68 2.48 36.09
CA THR A 17 -5.30 3.47 35.08
C THR A 17 -5.48 2.87 33.67
N ALA A 18 -5.01 1.65 33.45
CA ALA A 18 -5.16 0.95 32.16
C ALA A 18 -6.63 0.76 31.79
N ALA A 19 -7.47 0.34 32.74
CA ALA A 19 -8.92 0.18 32.50
C ALA A 19 -9.58 1.51 32.10
N ARG A 20 -9.22 2.61 32.74
CA ARG A 20 -9.74 3.94 32.39
C ARG A 20 -9.27 4.40 31.02
N LEU A 21 -7.99 4.21 30.70
CA LEU A 21 -7.43 4.54 29.37
C LEU A 21 -8.06 3.69 28.28
N LEU A 22 -8.28 2.39 28.52
CA LEU A 22 -8.96 1.51 27.58
C LEU A 22 -10.43 1.91 27.38
N ALA A 23 -11.14 2.30 28.43
CA ALA A 23 -12.51 2.83 28.31
C ALA A 23 -12.55 4.13 27.50
N ALA A 24 -11.54 5.01 27.66
CA ALA A 24 -11.42 6.25 26.92
C ALA A 24 -10.79 6.09 25.52
N SER A 25 -10.27 4.91 25.17
CA SER A 25 -9.46 4.68 23.96
C SER A 25 -10.17 5.05 22.65
N PRO A 26 -11.50 4.90 22.46
CA PRO A 26 -12.16 5.36 21.24
C PRO A 26 -12.06 6.89 21.06
N LEU A 27 -12.23 7.64 22.15
CA LEU A 27 -12.08 9.10 22.14
C LEU A 27 -10.61 9.49 21.89
N VAL A 28 -9.68 8.84 22.59
CA VAL A 28 -8.23 9.09 22.43
C VAL A 28 -7.80 8.81 20.99
N ALA A 29 -8.26 7.71 20.38
CA ALA A 29 -7.99 7.37 18.99
C ALA A 29 -8.52 8.43 18.03
N GLY A 30 -9.75 8.90 18.23
CA GLY A 30 -10.36 9.96 17.43
C GLY A 30 -9.59 11.28 17.53
N VAL A 31 -9.28 11.72 18.75
CA VAL A 31 -8.51 12.97 18.97
C VAL A 31 -7.11 12.84 18.39
N TRP A 32 -6.42 11.72 18.61
CA TRP A 32 -5.09 11.48 18.03
C TRP A 32 -5.13 11.55 16.51
N PHE A 33 -6.07 10.87 15.86
CA PHE A 33 -6.19 10.82 14.41
C PHE A 33 -6.48 12.21 13.81
N LEU A 34 -7.43 12.95 14.39
CA LEU A 34 -7.76 14.32 13.97
C LEU A 34 -6.59 15.28 14.18
N THR A 35 -5.82 15.11 15.26
CA THR A 35 -4.62 15.91 15.52
C THR A 35 -3.56 15.65 14.45
N GLN A 36 -3.31 14.39 14.07
CA GLN A 36 -2.39 14.05 12.98
C GLN A 36 -2.84 14.68 11.66
N MET A 37 -4.14 14.57 11.32
CA MET A 37 -4.69 15.23 10.13
C MET A 37 -4.44 16.74 10.15
N LEU A 38 -4.69 17.41 11.26
CA LEU A 38 -4.50 18.84 11.40
C LEU A 38 -3.02 19.23 11.28
N LEU A 39 -2.12 18.49 11.93
CA LEU A 39 -0.68 18.72 11.86
C LEU A 39 -0.16 18.58 10.42
N VAL A 40 -0.52 17.51 9.73
CA VAL A 40 -0.14 17.31 8.32
C VAL A 40 -0.69 18.44 7.46
N LEU A 41 -1.99 18.78 7.61
CA LEU A 41 -2.64 19.82 6.83
C LEU A 41 -1.93 21.17 7.01
N VAL A 42 -1.74 21.61 8.24
CA VAL A 42 -1.11 22.91 8.55
C VAL A 42 0.32 22.94 8.03
N THR A 43 1.09 21.87 8.29
CA THR A 43 2.51 21.78 7.85
C THR A 43 2.62 21.86 6.34
N VAL A 44 1.84 21.05 5.60
CA VAL A 44 1.89 21.04 4.13
C VAL A 44 1.45 22.38 3.55
N ARG A 45 0.43 23.02 4.11
CA ARG A 45 -0.04 24.35 3.65
C ARG A 45 0.98 25.44 3.91
N LEU A 46 1.67 25.40 5.04
CA LEU A 46 2.76 26.34 5.35
C LEU A 46 3.98 26.11 4.45
N LEU A 47 4.36 24.86 4.23
CA LEU A 47 5.48 24.51 3.35
C LEU A 47 5.22 24.90 1.88
N ALA A 48 3.96 24.94 1.45
CA ALA A 48 3.59 25.34 0.10
C ALA A 48 3.79 26.84 -0.19
N LEU A 49 3.96 27.68 0.85
CA LEU A 49 4.09 29.13 0.69
C LEU A 49 5.39 29.51 0.00
N GLY A 50 5.29 30.09 -1.20
CA GLY A 50 6.43 30.58 -1.98
C GLY A 50 7.14 29.49 -2.81
N ILE A 51 6.58 28.30 -2.94
CA ILE A 51 7.02 27.34 -3.96
C ILE A 51 6.57 27.87 -5.31
N THR A 52 7.52 28.07 -6.21
CA THR A 52 7.29 28.57 -7.58
C THR A 52 7.79 27.57 -8.62
N GLU A 53 7.17 27.61 -9.81
CA GLU A 53 7.64 26.86 -10.96
C GLU A 53 9.03 27.36 -11.41
N GLY A 54 9.91 26.47 -11.80
CA GLY A 54 11.24 26.77 -12.29
C GLY A 54 12.34 25.88 -11.76
N HIS A 55 13.59 26.29 -12.01
CA HIS A 55 14.78 25.58 -11.55
C HIS A 55 15.28 26.21 -10.24
N HIS A 56 15.43 25.39 -9.23
CA HIS A 56 15.90 25.79 -7.89
C HIS A 56 17.10 24.93 -7.50
N PRO A 57 18.16 25.47 -6.88
CA PRO A 57 19.18 24.63 -6.28
C PRO A 57 18.58 23.66 -5.27
N VAL A 58 19.01 22.41 -5.22
CA VAL A 58 18.50 21.41 -4.27
C VAL A 58 18.64 21.89 -2.82
N ARG A 59 19.73 22.62 -2.51
CA ARG A 59 20.00 23.21 -1.17
C ARG A 59 19.39 24.59 -0.98
N SER A 60 18.31 24.91 -1.70
CA SER A 60 17.57 26.17 -1.53
C SER A 60 16.39 25.99 -0.58
N ARG A 61 15.74 27.12 -0.22
CA ARG A 61 14.48 27.11 0.54
C ARG A 61 13.42 26.25 -0.16
N VAL A 62 13.24 26.40 -1.48
CA VAL A 62 12.25 25.63 -2.25
C VAL A 62 12.59 24.14 -2.24
N GLY A 63 13.87 23.77 -2.42
CA GLY A 63 14.32 22.39 -2.34
C GLY A 63 14.01 21.75 -1.00
N TRP A 64 14.27 22.48 0.12
CA TRP A 64 13.94 22.03 1.46
C TRP A 64 12.41 21.90 1.67
N GLN A 65 11.61 22.87 1.22
CA GLN A 65 10.16 22.85 1.32
C GLN A 65 9.54 21.65 0.59
N VAL A 66 9.99 21.35 -0.63
CA VAL A 66 9.53 20.19 -1.42
C VAL A 66 9.90 18.89 -0.71
N TRP A 67 11.15 18.74 -0.29
CA TRP A 67 11.63 17.57 0.45
C TRP A 67 10.83 17.37 1.76
N ALA A 68 10.65 18.41 2.56
CA ALA A 68 9.90 18.34 3.82
C ALA A 68 8.43 17.97 3.58
N THR A 69 7.80 18.54 2.54
CA THR A 69 6.42 18.20 2.15
C THR A 69 6.30 16.72 1.82
N GLU A 70 7.25 16.18 1.03
CA GLU A 70 7.26 14.77 0.67
C GLU A 70 7.41 13.87 1.90
N ARG A 71 8.35 14.17 2.81
CA ARG A 71 8.54 13.39 4.06
C ARG A 71 7.31 13.41 4.96
N VAL A 72 6.65 14.56 5.09
CA VAL A 72 5.39 14.68 5.85
C VAL A 72 4.27 13.87 5.20
N LEU A 73 4.15 13.90 3.87
CA LEU A 73 3.12 13.14 3.15
C LEU A 73 3.42 11.64 3.11
N ASP A 74 4.69 11.22 3.08
CA ASP A 74 5.07 9.82 3.23
C ASP A 74 4.62 9.27 4.58
N ALA A 75 4.95 9.96 5.66
CA ALA A 75 4.49 9.58 7.00
C ALA A 75 2.95 9.61 7.11
N ALA A 76 2.30 10.58 6.44
CA ALA A 76 0.85 10.68 6.45
C ALA A 76 0.17 9.52 5.73
N ARG A 77 0.74 8.98 4.65
CA ARG A 77 0.18 7.79 3.98
C ARG A 77 0.13 6.57 4.89
N ASP A 78 1.13 6.38 5.74
CA ASP A 78 1.14 5.33 6.75
C ASP A 78 0.17 5.63 7.91
N GLN A 79 0.29 6.83 8.52
CA GLN A 79 -0.42 7.18 9.75
C GLN A 79 -1.90 7.52 9.54
N LEU A 80 -2.27 7.98 8.35
CA LEU A 80 -3.63 8.34 7.96
C LEU A 80 -4.18 7.40 6.88
N PHE A 81 -3.63 6.19 6.74
CA PHE A 81 -4.05 5.21 5.75
C PHE A 81 -5.58 5.02 5.66
N PRO A 82 -6.36 5.06 6.77
CA PRO A 82 -7.81 4.96 6.71
C PRO A 82 -8.52 6.01 5.83
N ILE A 83 -7.87 7.17 5.55
CA ILE A 83 -8.42 8.20 4.64
C ILE A 83 -8.07 7.89 3.20
N TYR A 84 -6.90 7.29 2.95
CA TYR A 84 -6.45 6.95 1.61
C TYR A 84 -7.24 5.78 1.04
N ALA A 85 -7.30 5.66 -0.29
CA ALA A 85 -8.15 4.70 -1.01
C ALA A 85 -9.64 4.77 -0.59
N SER A 86 -10.15 5.98 -0.28
CA SER A 86 -11.52 6.20 0.19
C SER A 86 -12.20 7.34 -0.57
N ARG A 87 -13.50 7.50 -0.36
CA ARG A 87 -14.23 8.68 -0.84
C ARG A 87 -13.71 9.99 -0.26
N PHE A 88 -13.01 9.94 0.85
CA PHE A 88 -12.45 11.12 1.52
C PHE A 88 -11.12 11.56 0.94
N THR A 89 -10.37 10.67 0.25
CA THR A 89 -9.07 10.99 -0.34
C THR A 89 -9.11 12.23 -1.24
N PRO A 90 -10.02 12.38 -2.21
CA PRO A 90 -10.04 13.58 -3.05
C PRO A 90 -10.29 14.87 -2.27
N THR A 91 -11.10 14.79 -1.20
CA THR A 91 -11.34 15.95 -0.31
C THR A 91 -10.08 16.28 0.50
N TRP A 92 -9.41 15.25 1.02
CA TRP A 92 -8.14 15.39 1.72
C TRP A 92 -7.08 16.06 0.84
N LEU A 93 -6.92 15.61 -0.40
CA LEU A 93 -5.98 16.21 -1.36
C LEU A 93 -6.29 17.67 -1.67
N ARG A 94 -7.59 18.05 -1.76
CA ARG A 94 -8.00 19.45 -1.92
C ARG A 94 -7.64 20.29 -0.69
N LEU A 95 -7.87 19.77 0.50
CA LEU A 95 -7.48 20.45 1.75
C LEU A 95 -5.97 20.68 1.79
N LEU A 96 -5.16 19.71 1.35
CA LEU A 96 -3.70 19.85 1.25
C LEU A 96 -3.25 20.87 0.19
N GLY A 97 -4.12 21.28 -0.74
CA GLY A 97 -3.83 22.32 -1.74
C GLY A 97 -3.78 21.85 -3.18
N ALA A 98 -4.12 20.59 -3.47
CA ALA A 98 -4.22 20.12 -4.85
C ALA A 98 -5.54 20.53 -5.51
N GLU A 99 -5.50 20.84 -6.81
CA GLU A 99 -6.70 21.05 -7.63
C GLU A 99 -7.25 19.68 -8.06
N VAL A 100 -8.30 19.19 -7.39
CA VAL A 100 -8.89 17.87 -7.68
C VAL A 100 -10.35 18.02 -8.10
N GLY A 101 -10.69 17.47 -9.25
CA GLY A 101 -12.03 17.50 -9.86
C GLY A 101 -13.07 16.67 -9.12
N ARG A 102 -14.28 16.59 -9.70
CA ARG A 102 -15.40 15.80 -9.15
C ARG A 102 -15.24 14.32 -9.51
N SER A 103 -15.81 13.44 -8.68
CA SER A 103 -15.82 11.98 -8.90
C SER A 103 -14.43 11.40 -9.20
N VAL A 104 -13.37 11.99 -8.64
CA VAL A 104 -12.02 11.43 -8.69
C VAL A 104 -11.94 10.30 -7.67
N GLU A 105 -11.32 9.20 -8.05
CA GLU A 105 -10.88 8.14 -7.14
C GLU A 105 -9.35 8.23 -7.00
N ALA A 106 -8.86 8.17 -5.79
CA ALA A 106 -7.44 8.24 -5.52
C ALA A 106 -7.08 7.36 -4.32
N SER A 107 -6.03 6.57 -4.48
CA SER A 107 -5.48 5.75 -3.43
C SER A 107 -4.28 6.43 -2.74
N THR A 108 -3.19 5.74 -2.52
CA THR A 108 -1.95 6.25 -1.88
C THR A 108 -1.11 7.08 -2.85
N VAL A 109 -1.56 8.28 -3.18
CA VAL A 109 -0.92 9.12 -4.20
C VAL A 109 0.27 9.88 -3.62
N VAL A 110 1.41 9.81 -4.32
CA VAL A 110 2.60 10.65 -4.07
C VAL A 110 2.48 11.92 -4.91
N LEU A 111 2.47 13.08 -4.29
CA LEU A 111 2.29 14.33 -5.00
C LEU A 111 2.85 15.55 -4.25
N LEU A 112 3.10 16.63 -4.98
CA LEU A 112 3.30 17.97 -4.43
C LEU A 112 1.98 18.74 -4.58
N PRO A 113 1.17 18.91 -3.51
CA PRO A 113 -0.21 19.36 -3.63
C PRO A 113 -0.37 20.68 -4.40
N CYS A 114 0.40 21.71 -4.08
CA CYS A 114 0.32 23.03 -4.72
C CYS A 114 0.64 23.04 -6.23
N MET A 115 1.26 21.98 -6.76
CA MET A 115 1.64 21.83 -8.17
C MET A 115 0.86 20.72 -8.88
N THR A 116 -0.18 20.18 -8.24
CA THR A 116 -0.93 19.02 -8.76
C THR A 116 -2.33 19.39 -9.20
N ARG A 117 -2.70 18.97 -10.43
CA ARG A 117 -4.05 19.14 -10.98
C ARG A 117 -4.61 17.82 -11.48
N VAL A 118 -5.79 17.44 -11.00
CA VAL A 118 -6.49 16.20 -11.34
C VAL A 118 -7.88 16.52 -11.84
N GLY A 119 -8.19 16.14 -13.08
CA GLY A 119 -9.48 16.40 -13.74
C GLY A 119 -10.60 15.49 -13.25
N ASP A 120 -11.85 15.88 -13.56
CA ASP A 120 -13.04 15.13 -13.16
C ASP A 120 -12.98 13.67 -13.62
N GLY A 121 -13.42 12.76 -12.76
CA GLY A 121 -13.53 11.33 -13.07
C GLY A 121 -12.22 10.60 -13.25
N ALA A 122 -11.07 11.23 -12.98
CA ALA A 122 -9.77 10.55 -13.03
C ALA A 122 -9.66 9.46 -11.94
N PHE A 123 -8.80 8.47 -12.20
CA PHE A 123 -8.49 7.39 -11.26
C PHE A 123 -6.99 7.33 -11.06
N LEU A 124 -6.55 7.44 -9.82
CA LEU A 124 -5.15 7.35 -9.39
C LEU A 124 -5.01 6.13 -8.48
N ALA A 125 -4.37 5.08 -8.99
CA ALA A 125 -4.17 3.83 -8.26
C ALA A 125 -3.11 3.97 -7.15
N ASP A 126 -2.76 2.85 -6.50
CA ASP A 126 -1.80 2.86 -5.39
C ASP A 126 -0.43 3.35 -5.83
N ASP A 127 0.21 4.12 -4.95
CA ASP A 127 1.54 4.70 -5.12
C ASP A 127 1.75 5.46 -6.43
N THR A 128 0.65 5.93 -7.03
CA THR A 128 0.71 6.78 -8.22
C THR A 128 1.52 8.04 -7.92
N MET A 129 2.50 8.33 -8.76
CA MET A 129 3.34 9.51 -8.62
C MET A 129 2.88 10.63 -9.55
N VAL A 130 2.16 11.64 -9.01
CA VAL A 130 1.94 12.92 -9.67
C VAL A 130 3.10 13.83 -9.27
N SER A 131 4.29 13.52 -9.79
CA SER A 131 5.57 14.03 -9.36
C SER A 131 5.84 15.40 -9.99
N SER A 132 5.49 16.46 -9.27
CA SER A 132 5.62 17.85 -9.78
C SER A 132 7.04 18.40 -9.71
N TYR A 133 8.05 17.56 -9.49
CA TYR A 133 9.45 17.95 -9.55
C TYR A 133 10.33 16.83 -10.11
N SER A 134 11.53 17.20 -10.58
CA SER A 134 12.61 16.30 -10.95
C SER A 134 13.95 16.84 -10.45
N LEU A 135 14.91 15.94 -10.22
CA LEU A 135 16.26 16.27 -9.73
C LEU A 135 17.28 15.93 -10.81
N ASP A 136 18.16 16.88 -11.11
CA ASP A 136 19.27 16.68 -12.03
C ASP A 136 20.42 17.63 -11.70
N GLY A 137 21.67 17.15 -11.69
CA GLY A 137 22.88 17.95 -11.57
C GLY A 137 22.91 18.91 -10.36
N GLY A 138 22.27 18.59 -9.23
CA GLY A 138 22.18 19.45 -8.05
C GLY A 138 21.07 20.51 -8.12
N TRP A 139 20.23 20.45 -9.16
CA TRP A 139 19.07 21.30 -9.35
C TRP A 139 17.77 20.51 -9.19
N MET A 140 16.75 21.20 -8.74
CA MET A 140 15.36 20.73 -8.68
C MET A 140 14.55 21.55 -9.69
N HIS A 141 13.97 20.90 -10.67
CA HIS A 141 13.00 21.51 -11.58
C HIS A 141 11.60 21.24 -11.05
N VAL A 142 10.91 22.28 -10.63
CA VAL A 142 9.52 22.24 -10.13
C VAL A 142 8.60 22.71 -11.25
N ALA A 143 7.58 21.90 -11.58
CA ALA A 143 6.58 22.26 -12.58
C ALA A 143 5.25 21.56 -12.33
N PRO A 144 4.08 22.15 -12.72
CA PRO A 144 2.79 21.53 -12.53
C PRO A 144 2.66 20.19 -13.26
N ALA A 145 2.17 19.16 -12.52
CA ALA A 145 1.80 17.88 -13.11
C ALA A 145 0.27 17.80 -13.24
N LYS A 146 -0.24 17.40 -14.42
CA LYS A 146 -1.67 17.45 -14.74
C LYS A 146 -2.19 16.11 -15.22
N VAL A 147 -3.24 15.60 -14.54
CA VAL A 147 -4.00 14.42 -14.95
C VAL A 147 -5.34 14.87 -15.53
N GLY A 148 -5.63 14.51 -16.78
CA GLY A 148 -6.84 14.89 -17.49
C GLY A 148 -8.10 14.19 -16.99
N LYS A 149 -9.26 14.67 -17.48
CA LYS A 149 -10.57 14.08 -17.15
C LYS A 149 -10.63 12.62 -17.56
N ARG A 150 -11.22 11.76 -16.70
CA ARG A 150 -11.41 10.32 -16.91
C ARG A 150 -10.15 9.57 -17.32
N SER A 151 -8.97 10.11 -16.94
CA SER A 151 -7.70 9.42 -17.16
C SER A 151 -7.41 8.48 -16.00
N PHE A 152 -6.69 7.42 -16.32
CA PHE A 152 -6.27 6.39 -15.36
C PHE A 152 -4.75 6.40 -15.23
N VAL A 153 -4.25 6.39 -13.99
CA VAL A 153 -2.82 6.17 -13.71
C VAL A 153 -2.73 4.93 -12.81
N GLY A 154 -2.09 3.90 -13.35
CA GLY A 154 -1.91 2.60 -12.69
C GLY A 154 -0.94 2.65 -11.51
N ASN A 155 -0.88 1.57 -10.75
CA ASN A 155 -0.03 1.44 -9.56
C ASN A 155 1.42 1.84 -9.87
N SER A 156 1.98 2.71 -9.05
CA SER A 156 3.33 3.28 -9.25
C SER A 156 3.54 3.91 -10.64
N GLY A 157 2.45 4.27 -11.33
CA GLY A 157 2.51 5.02 -12.58
C GLY A 157 2.86 6.48 -12.33
N MET A 158 3.56 7.12 -13.26
CA MET A 158 4.12 8.45 -13.07
C MET A 158 3.59 9.49 -14.07
N VAL A 159 3.20 10.64 -13.56
CA VAL A 159 2.98 11.88 -14.32
C VAL A 159 4.02 12.91 -13.85
N PRO A 160 5.15 13.06 -14.57
CA PRO A 160 6.22 13.99 -14.19
C PRO A 160 5.83 15.46 -14.27
N GLY A 161 6.57 16.31 -13.56
CA GLY A 161 6.44 17.77 -13.61
C GLY A 161 6.53 18.32 -15.03
N GLY A 162 5.72 19.35 -15.32
CA GLY A 162 5.59 19.94 -16.66
C GLY A 162 4.82 19.08 -17.66
N ARG A 163 4.36 17.88 -17.27
CA ARG A 163 3.62 16.98 -18.18
C ARG A 163 2.12 17.00 -17.92
N THR A 164 1.38 16.73 -18.97
CA THR A 164 -0.08 16.62 -18.93
C THR A 164 -0.50 15.30 -19.52
N LEU A 165 -1.07 14.39 -18.72
CA LEU A 165 -1.81 13.26 -19.23
C LEU A 165 -3.17 13.77 -19.70
N ARG A 166 -3.45 13.67 -21.00
CA ARG A 166 -4.69 14.19 -21.59
C ARG A 166 -5.90 13.34 -21.18
N ARG A 167 -7.10 13.90 -21.37
CA ARG A 167 -8.37 13.23 -21.03
C ARG A 167 -8.48 11.84 -21.68
N ASP A 168 -9.22 10.95 -21.01
CA ASP A 168 -9.53 9.60 -21.50
C ASP A 168 -8.28 8.75 -21.79
N SER A 169 -7.15 9.05 -21.12
CA SER A 169 -5.85 8.41 -21.35
C SER A 169 -5.47 7.52 -20.17
N LEU A 170 -4.57 6.58 -20.43
CA LEU A 170 -4.09 5.63 -19.42
C LEU A 170 -2.55 5.60 -19.37
N VAL A 171 -2.01 5.55 -18.16
CA VAL A 171 -0.62 5.14 -17.87
C VAL A 171 -0.70 3.84 -17.10
N ALA A 172 -0.01 2.82 -17.60
CA ALA A 172 -0.03 1.48 -17.00
C ALA A 172 0.79 1.42 -15.69
N VAL A 173 0.76 0.27 -15.04
CA VAL A 173 1.56 -0.02 -13.83
C VAL A 173 3.05 0.21 -14.11
N LEU A 174 3.79 0.79 -13.15
CA LEU A 174 5.23 1.09 -13.23
C LEU A 174 5.65 1.87 -14.50
N SER A 175 4.76 2.68 -15.06
CA SER A 175 4.95 3.33 -16.35
C SER A 175 4.96 4.86 -16.23
N THR A 176 5.55 5.55 -17.21
CA THR A 176 5.60 7.01 -17.18
C THR A 176 4.80 7.65 -18.31
N THR A 177 4.35 8.89 -18.07
CA THR A 177 3.67 9.70 -19.09
C THR A 177 4.69 10.26 -20.07
N PRO A 178 4.51 10.13 -21.41
CA PRO A 178 5.41 10.73 -22.39
C PRO A 178 5.35 12.26 -22.39
N ALA A 179 6.32 12.90 -23.02
CA ALA A 179 6.39 14.38 -23.12
C ALA A 179 5.15 14.99 -23.80
N LYS A 180 4.60 14.30 -24.79
CA LYS A 180 3.39 14.72 -25.52
C LYS A 180 2.36 13.61 -25.52
N THR A 181 1.15 13.88 -25.04
CA THR A 181 0.01 12.95 -25.05
C THR A 181 -1.12 13.48 -25.93
N LYS A 182 -1.87 12.58 -26.52
CA LYS A 182 -3.18 12.86 -27.17
C LYS A 182 -4.28 12.28 -26.30
N ALA A 183 -5.48 12.85 -26.39
CA ALA A 183 -6.65 12.27 -25.71
C ALA A 183 -6.92 10.84 -26.20
N GLY A 184 -7.41 9.96 -25.30
CA GLY A 184 -7.73 8.57 -25.62
C GLY A 184 -6.49 7.68 -25.87
N THR A 185 -5.30 8.07 -25.41
CA THR A 185 -4.09 7.26 -25.60
C THR A 185 -3.67 6.53 -24.34
N SER A 186 -3.13 5.33 -24.50
CA SER A 186 -2.62 4.50 -23.40
C SER A 186 -1.11 4.27 -23.56
N TRP A 187 -0.40 4.26 -22.43
CA TRP A 187 1.06 4.22 -22.38
C TRP A 187 1.55 3.21 -21.37
N MET A 188 2.61 2.50 -21.73
CA MET A 188 3.25 1.48 -20.89
C MET A 188 4.76 1.60 -20.96
N GLY A 189 5.43 1.33 -19.84
CA GLY A 189 6.89 1.28 -19.73
C GLY A 189 7.55 2.61 -19.40
N SER A 190 8.86 2.53 -19.17
CA SER A 190 9.78 3.66 -18.96
C SER A 190 11.10 3.34 -19.67
N PRO A 191 11.32 3.87 -20.89
CA PRO A 191 10.54 4.90 -21.62
C PRO A 191 9.15 4.41 -22.09
N PRO A 192 8.17 5.34 -22.19
CA PRO A 192 6.79 4.97 -22.49
C PRO A 192 6.58 4.60 -23.97
N VAL A 193 5.98 3.47 -24.21
CA VAL A 193 5.49 3.02 -25.51
C VAL A 193 3.97 3.02 -25.56
N ARG A 194 3.40 3.16 -26.76
CA ARG A 194 1.95 3.20 -26.91
C ARG A 194 1.34 1.82 -26.72
N LEU A 195 0.36 1.73 -25.79
CA LEU A 195 -0.42 0.52 -25.53
C LEU A 195 -1.74 0.59 -26.32
N ARG A 196 -2.13 -0.51 -26.96
CA ARG A 196 -3.51 -0.70 -27.44
C ARG A 196 -4.38 -1.13 -26.26
N ARG A 197 -5.50 -0.47 -26.08
CA ARG A 197 -6.42 -0.73 -24.98
C ARG A 197 -7.77 -1.15 -25.50
N ASN A 198 -8.33 -2.21 -24.94
CA ASN A 198 -9.74 -2.54 -25.08
C ASN A 198 -10.50 -1.83 -23.96
N GLU A 199 -11.56 -1.10 -24.29
CA GLU A 199 -12.41 -0.46 -23.28
C GLU A 199 -13.29 -1.52 -22.63
N VAL A 200 -13.45 -1.42 -21.31
CA VAL A 200 -14.39 -2.24 -20.54
C VAL A 200 -15.68 -1.44 -20.39
N THR A 201 -16.75 -1.95 -20.97
CA THR A 201 -18.08 -1.36 -20.80
C THR A 201 -18.75 -1.93 -19.56
N ALA A 202 -19.01 -1.06 -18.59
CA ALA A 202 -19.74 -1.41 -17.37
C ALA A 202 -20.83 -0.38 -17.10
N ASP A 203 -21.81 -0.76 -16.27
CA ASP A 203 -22.92 0.13 -15.89
C ASP A 203 -22.37 1.43 -15.24
N ALA A 204 -22.74 2.57 -15.81
CA ALA A 204 -22.33 3.88 -15.32
C ALA A 204 -22.76 4.13 -13.86
N ALA A 205 -23.90 3.57 -13.43
CA ALA A 205 -24.38 3.65 -12.06
C ALA A 205 -23.48 2.88 -11.06
N LEU A 206 -22.67 1.93 -11.55
CA LEU A 206 -21.74 1.16 -10.74
C LEU A 206 -20.29 1.60 -10.92
N THR A 207 -20.03 2.59 -11.79
CA THR A 207 -18.67 3.07 -12.12
C THR A 207 -18.53 4.58 -11.95
N TYR A 208 -19.06 5.38 -12.84
CA TYR A 208 -18.82 6.83 -12.90
C TYR A 208 -19.92 7.68 -12.25
N ASP A 209 -21.17 7.24 -12.27
CA ASP A 209 -22.32 8.01 -11.76
C ASP A 209 -23.18 7.21 -10.77
N PRO A 210 -22.62 6.88 -9.59
CA PRO A 210 -23.33 6.10 -8.59
C PRO A 210 -24.48 6.89 -7.96
N PRO A 211 -25.64 6.25 -7.72
CA PRO A 211 -26.75 6.86 -7.03
C PRO A 211 -26.41 7.17 -5.56
N ALA A 212 -27.15 8.10 -4.96
CA ALA A 212 -26.90 8.56 -3.58
C ALA A 212 -26.89 7.42 -2.55
N ARG A 213 -27.74 6.40 -2.74
CA ARG A 213 -27.77 5.20 -1.88
C ARG A 213 -26.45 4.45 -1.84
N LEU A 214 -25.77 4.28 -2.98
CA LEU A 214 -24.47 3.61 -3.03
C LEU A 214 -23.39 4.48 -2.40
N LYS A 215 -23.44 5.81 -2.61
CA LYS A 215 -22.55 6.75 -1.95
C LYS A 215 -22.68 6.68 -0.43
N ALA A 216 -23.90 6.62 0.10
CA ALA A 216 -24.17 6.49 1.52
C ALA A 216 -23.68 5.12 2.07
N ALA A 217 -23.98 4.02 1.36
CA ALA A 217 -23.55 2.68 1.73
C ALA A 217 -22.02 2.57 1.79
N ARG A 218 -21.31 3.07 0.77
CA ARG A 218 -19.84 3.10 0.77
C ARG A 218 -19.30 3.92 1.96
N THR A 219 -19.88 5.09 2.23
CA THR A 219 -19.48 5.90 3.39
C THR A 219 -19.66 5.13 4.70
N ALA A 220 -20.77 4.42 4.87
CA ALA A 220 -21.00 3.62 6.08
C ALA A 220 -19.95 2.49 6.25
N TRP A 221 -19.57 1.81 5.17
CA TRP A 221 -18.48 0.83 5.19
C TRP A 221 -17.13 1.48 5.52
N GLU A 222 -16.81 2.62 4.90
CA GLU A 222 -15.54 3.33 5.11
C GLU A 222 -15.38 3.85 6.55
N LEU A 223 -16.48 4.13 7.27
CA LEU A 223 -16.41 4.48 8.70
C LEU A 223 -15.87 3.33 9.57
N LEU A 224 -16.03 2.06 9.14
CA LEU A 224 -15.47 0.92 9.85
C LEU A 224 -13.93 0.90 9.84
N ARG A 225 -13.29 1.67 8.96
CA ARG A 225 -11.83 1.88 8.95
C ARG A 225 -11.32 2.59 10.22
N ALA A 226 -12.22 3.18 11.03
CA ALA A 226 -11.88 3.69 12.35
C ALA A 226 -11.59 2.57 13.37
N ILE A 227 -12.07 1.34 13.13
CA ILE A 227 -11.88 0.21 14.06
C ILE A 227 -10.40 -0.16 14.20
N PRO A 228 -9.59 -0.39 13.14
CA PRO A 228 -8.17 -0.67 13.30
C PRO A 228 -7.40 0.49 13.93
N VAL A 229 -7.82 1.75 13.73
CA VAL A 229 -7.23 2.90 14.43
C VAL A 229 -7.46 2.80 15.93
N TRP A 230 -8.70 2.55 16.35
CA TRP A 230 -9.02 2.31 17.75
C TRP A 230 -8.28 1.12 18.34
N LEU A 231 -8.24 -0.02 17.64
CA LEU A 231 -7.55 -1.23 18.08
C LEU A 231 -6.04 -0.99 18.24
N HIS A 232 -5.43 -0.22 17.33
CA HIS A 232 -4.03 0.16 17.44
C HIS A 232 -3.74 0.95 18.72
N VAL A 233 -4.58 1.93 19.04
CA VAL A 233 -4.46 2.71 20.29
C VAL A 233 -4.72 1.86 21.51
N ALA A 234 -5.75 1.01 21.50
CA ALA A 234 -6.08 0.10 22.61
C ALA A 234 -4.93 -0.90 22.87
N LEU A 235 -4.34 -1.45 21.82
CA LEU A 235 -3.20 -2.35 21.90
C LEU A 235 -1.95 -1.63 22.45
N SER A 236 -1.71 -0.38 22.03
CA SER A 236 -0.63 0.45 22.56
C SER A 236 -0.79 0.69 24.07
N ILE A 237 -2.01 0.99 24.52
CA ILE A 237 -2.34 1.14 25.96
C ILE A 237 -2.10 -0.18 26.69
N ALA A 238 -2.55 -1.31 26.13
CA ALA A 238 -2.38 -2.62 26.74
C ALA A 238 -0.91 -3.01 26.90
N VAL A 239 -0.09 -2.77 25.88
CA VAL A 239 1.37 -2.97 25.94
C VAL A 239 2.01 -2.08 27.00
N GLY A 240 1.69 -0.77 27.02
CA GLY A 240 2.19 0.15 28.04
C GLY A 240 1.80 -0.27 29.46
N ALA A 241 0.56 -0.74 29.66
CA ALA A 241 0.09 -1.24 30.93
C ALA A 241 0.80 -2.54 31.35
N ALA A 242 1.03 -3.46 30.42
CA ALA A 242 1.77 -4.70 30.70
C ALA A 242 3.23 -4.40 31.12
N LEU A 243 3.91 -3.51 30.42
CA LEU A 243 5.28 -3.09 30.79
C LEU A 243 5.31 -2.37 32.14
N ALA A 244 4.35 -1.48 32.39
CA ALA A 244 4.22 -0.80 33.69
C ALA A 244 3.94 -1.78 34.84
N ALA A 245 3.11 -2.83 34.59
CA ALA A 245 2.84 -3.86 35.57
C ALA A 245 4.11 -4.70 35.88
N LEU A 246 4.91 -5.04 34.88
CA LEU A 246 6.19 -5.73 35.07
C LEU A 246 7.16 -4.90 35.91
N ILE A 247 7.21 -3.58 35.71
CA ILE A 247 8.01 -2.67 36.54
C ILE A 247 7.48 -2.61 37.96
N ALA A 248 6.16 -2.54 38.15
CA ALA A 248 5.52 -2.42 39.46
C ALA A 248 5.64 -3.69 40.33
N VAL A 249 5.66 -4.88 39.69
CA VAL A 249 5.80 -6.19 40.42
C VAL A 249 7.26 -6.54 40.66
N GLY A 250 8.14 -6.20 39.74
CA GLY A 250 9.55 -6.61 39.79
C GLY A 250 10.50 -5.42 39.79
N THR A 251 11.23 -5.31 38.71
CA THR A 251 12.21 -4.25 38.48
C THR A 251 12.20 -3.85 37.01
N TRP A 252 12.87 -2.78 36.65
CA TRP A 252 13.16 -2.42 35.26
C TRP A 252 13.81 -3.59 34.49
N ALA A 253 14.62 -4.42 35.17
CA ALA A 253 15.24 -5.60 34.57
C ALA A 253 14.18 -6.62 34.10
N LEU A 254 13.12 -6.85 34.88
CA LEU A 254 12.04 -7.75 34.49
C LEU A 254 11.29 -7.25 33.26
N ALA A 255 10.98 -5.95 33.22
CA ALA A 255 10.36 -5.32 32.04
C ALA A 255 11.26 -5.39 30.81
N PHE A 256 12.58 -5.23 30.98
CA PHE A 256 13.55 -5.34 29.90
C PHE A 256 13.61 -6.78 29.33
N VAL A 257 13.67 -7.79 30.21
CA VAL A 257 13.75 -9.21 29.80
C VAL A 257 12.46 -9.68 29.16
N LEU A 258 11.30 -9.34 29.72
CA LEU A 258 9.99 -9.80 29.23
C LEU A 258 9.33 -8.86 28.23
N GLY A 259 9.87 -7.67 28.02
CA GLY A 259 9.33 -6.68 27.09
C GLY A 259 9.18 -7.22 25.66
N GLY A 260 10.18 -7.99 25.19
CA GLY A 260 10.11 -8.68 23.90
C GLY A 260 8.95 -9.66 23.81
N VAL A 261 8.64 -10.39 24.88
CA VAL A 261 7.50 -11.32 24.92
C VAL A 261 6.19 -10.55 24.86
N VAL A 262 6.06 -9.42 25.56
CA VAL A 262 4.88 -8.55 25.52
C VAL A 262 4.66 -8.04 24.10
N LEU A 263 5.72 -7.58 23.41
CA LEU A 263 5.62 -7.10 22.02
C LEU A 263 5.28 -8.23 21.05
N LEU A 264 5.85 -9.42 21.20
CA LEU A 264 5.49 -10.59 20.37
C LEU A 264 4.04 -10.99 20.56
N ALA A 265 3.54 -10.99 21.81
CA ALA A 265 2.13 -11.27 22.10
C ALA A 265 1.21 -10.21 21.47
N ALA A 266 1.57 -8.93 21.56
CA ALA A 266 0.83 -7.85 20.91
C ALA A 266 0.81 -8.01 19.38
N GLY A 267 1.94 -8.39 18.78
CA GLY A 267 2.03 -8.71 17.36
C GLY A 267 1.11 -9.87 16.95
N ALA A 268 1.12 -10.95 17.74
CA ALA A 268 0.23 -12.09 17.50
C ALA A 268 -1.26 -11.71 17.61
N VAL A 269 -1.63 -10.87 18.58
CA VAL A 269 -2.99 -10.33 18.72
C VAL A 269 -3.37 -9.49 17.50
N ALA A 270 -2.50 -8.57 17.06
CA ALA A 270 -2.73 -7.73 15.87
C ALA A 270 -2.93 -8.58 14.61
N ALA A 271 -2.06 -9.58 14.39
CA ALA A 271 -2.18 -10.51 13.28
C ALA A 271 -3.48 -11.32 13.34
N GLY A 272 -3.84 -11.86 14.51
CA GLY A 272 -5.08 -12.61 14.73
C GLY A 272 -6.33 -11.78 14.46
N LEU A 273 -6.38 -10.54 14.95
CA LEU A 273 -7.49 -9.60 14.70
C LEU A 273 -7.61 -9.24 13.20
N THR A 274 -6.49 -9.10 12.50
CA THR A 274 -6.48 -8.83 11.06
C THR A 274 -7.02 -10.02 10.26
N VAL A 275 -6.58 -11.25 10.59
CA VAL A 275 -7.13 -12.48 9.98
C VAL A 275 -8.63 -12.61 10.24
N LEU A 276 -9.07 -12.33 11.48
CA LEU A 276 -10.48 -12.34 11.84
C LEU A 276 -11.29 -11.31 11.03
N ALA A 277 -10.78 -10.07 10.93
CA ALA A 277 -11.41 -9.00 10.15
C ALA A 277 -11.57 -9.40 8.67
N LYS A 278 -10.52 -9.94 8.05
CA LYS A 278 -10.59 -10.44 6.67
C LYS A 278 -11.67 -11.53 6.53
N ARG A 279 -11.72 -12.47 7.43
CA ARG A 279 -12.73 -13.56 7.40
C ARG A 279 -14.15 -13.05 7.58
N VAL A 280 -14.37 -12.09 8.49
CA VAL A 280 -15.69 -11.52 8.80
C VAL A 280 -16.18 -10.59 7.70
N PHE A 281 -15.34 -9.66 7.23
CA PHE A 281 -15.76 -8.65 6.27
C PHE A 281 -15.78 -9.17 4.83
N VAL A 282 -14.81 -9.98 4.43
CA VAL A 282 -14.62 -10.38 3.02
C VAL A 282 -14.90 -11.87 2.82
N GLY A 283 -14.43 -12.71 3.73
CA GLY A 283 -14.50 -14.15 3.58
C GLY A 283 -13.45 -14.67 2.59
N ARG A 284 -13.79 -15.71 1.83
CA ARG A 284 -12.93 -16.28 0.79
C ARG A 284 -13.11 -15.53 -0.53
N ILE A 285 -12.01 -15.00 -1.04
CA ILE A 285 -11.97 -14.27 -2.31
C ILE A 285 -11.82 -15.25 -3.47
N ARG A 286 -12.48 -14.95 -4.59
CA ARG A 286 -12.42 -15.74 -5.83
C ARG A 286 -12.15 -14.82 -7.00
N ALA A 287 -11.59 -15.35 -8.07
CA ALA A 287 -11.41 -14.66 -9.33
C ALA A 287 -12.78 -14.17 -9.86
N GLY A 288 -12.80 -13.01 -10.48
CA GLY A 288 -14.01 -12.38 -11.02
C GLY A 288 -13.86 -10.88 -11.20
N GLU A 289 -14.94 -10.25 -11.63
CA GLU A 289 -14.99 -8.81 -11.88
C GLU A 289 -15.95 -8.10 -10.92
N HIS A 290 -15.52 -6.98 -10.38
CA HIS A 290 -16.29 -6.18 -9.43
C HIS A 290 -16.26 -4.69 -9.83
N PRO A 291 -17.40 -4.08 -10.13
CA PRO A 291 -17.45 -2.64 -10.33
C PRO A 291 -17.04 -1.88 -9.06
N LEU A 292 -16.44 -0.71 -9.20
CA LEU A 292 -15.95 0.12 -8.10
C LEU A 292 -17.01 0.37 -7.01
N TRP A 293 -18.27 0.54 -7.42
CA TRP A 293 -19.38 0.79 -6.51
C TRP A 293 -20.10 -0.51 -6.09
N SER A 294 -19.31 -1.57 -5.83
CA SER A 294 -19.79 -2.83 -5.26
C SER A 294 -19.38 -2.97 -3.79
N SER A 295 -20.19 -3.67 -3.01
CA SER A 295 -19.91 -3.91 -1.59
C SER A 295 -18.64 -4.76 -1.37
N PHE A 296 -18.25 -5.57 -2.37
CA PHE A 296 -17.03 -6.37 -2.30
C PHE A 296 -15.80 -5.47 -2.12
N ILE A 297 -15.66 -4.46 -3.00
CA ILE A 297 -14.49 -3.55 -2.95
C ILE A 297 -14.43 -2.83 -1.61
N TRP A 298 -15.54 -2.26 -1.14
CA TRP A 298 -15.54 -1.51 0.13
C TRP A 298 -15.18 -2.37 1.33
N ARG A 299 -15.64 -3.64 1.36
CA ARG A 299 -15.32 -4.61 2.41
C ARG A 299 -13.85 -5.03 2.34
N ASN A 300 -13.32 -5.24 1.13
CA ASN A 300 -11.93 -5.55 0.92
C ASN A 300 -11.03 -4.41 1.43
N GLU A 301 -11.33 -3.17 1.05
CA GLU A 301 -10.60 -1.98 1.50
C GLU A 301 -10.67 -1.78 3.04
N VAL A 302 -11.76 -2.20 3.70
CA VAL A 302 -11.80 -2.23 5.19
C VAL A 302 -10.82 -3.27 5.72
N ALA A 303 -10.79 -4.49 5.16
CA ALA A 303 -9.85 -5.53 5.57
C ALA A 303 -8.38 -5.10 5.32
N ASP A 304 -8.10 -4.43 4.20
CA ASP A 304 -6.78 -3.88 3.89
C ASP A 304 -6.33 -2.84 4.93
N THR A 305 -7.28 -2.05 5.46
CA THR A 305 -6.97 -1.10 6.53
C THR A 305 -6.53 -1.83 7.83
N PHE A 306 -7.07 -3.01 8.13
CA PHE A 306 -6.55 -3.83 9.24
C PHE A 306 -5.13 -4.34 8.95
N THR A 307 -4.84 -4.72 7.71
CA THR A 307 -3.49 -5.15 7.32
C THR A 307 -2.48 -4.02 7.48
N GLU A 308 -2.75 -2.85 6.91
CA GLU A 308 -1.80 -1.74 6.89
C GLU A 308 -1.70 -1.01 8.23
N PHE A 309 -2.84 -0.83 8.93
CA PHE A 309 -2.86 -0.01 10.14
C PHE A 309 -2.70 -0.81 11.44
N LEU A 310 -2.99 -2.11 11.42
CA LEU A 310 -2.89 -2.96 12.61
C LEU A 310 -1.81 -4.04 12.46
N ALA A 311 -1.88 -4.93 11.45
CA ALA A 311 -0.89 -5.99 11.33
C ALA A 311 0.50 -5.49 10.92
N ALA A 312 0.59 -4.55 9.99
CA ALA A 312 1.89 -4.10 9.47
C ALA A 312 2.79 -3.48 10.55
N PRO A 313 2.36 -2.53 11.39
CA PRO A 313 3.21 -1.94 12.40
C PRO A 313 3.52 -2.87 13.59
N TRP A 314 2.61 -3.77 13.94
CA TRP A 314 2.77 -4.64 15.10
C TRP A 314 3.40 -6.00 14.79
N PHE A 315 3.29 -6.48 13.56
CA PHE A 315 3.68 -7.85 13.21
C PHE A 315 4.35 -7.96 11.84
N SER A 316 3.64 -7.63 10.73
CA SER A 316 4.02 -8.10 9.40
C SER A 316 5.34 -7.53 8.90
N ARG A 317 5.66 -6.26 9.21
CA ARG A 317 6.93 -5.62 8.83
C ARG A 317 8.10 -6.26 9.55
N ALA A 318 7.95 -6.60 10.84
CA ALA A 318 8.99 -7.25 11.64
C ALA A 318 9.14 -8.74 11.30
N ALA A 319 8.06 -9.38 10.86
CA ALA A 319 8.05 -10.80 10.48
C ALA A 319 8.53 -11.08 9.05
N ALA A 320 8.84 -10.05 8.25
CA ALA A 320 9.30 -10.20 6.87
C ALA A 320 10.53 -11.13 6.78
N GLY A 321 10.50 -12.10 5.84
CA GLY A 321 11.56 -13.10 5.68
C GLY A 321 11.57 -14.18 6.77
N THR A 322 10.56 -14.28 7.62
CA THR A 322 10.46 -15.32 8.65
C THR A 322 9.30 -16.30 8.41
N PRO A 323 9.35 -17.52 8.96
CA PRO A 323 8.22 -18.44 8.91
C PRO A 323 6.92 -17.87 9.51
N ALA A 324 7.01 -16.94 10.46
CA ALA A 324 5.86 -16.30 11.07
C ALA A 324 5.02 -15.50 10.06
N LEU A 325 5.67 -14.78 9.12
CA LEU A 325 4.97 -14.13 8.03
C LEU A 325 4.25 -15.14 7.13
N VAL A 326 4.90 -16.25 6.78
CA VAL A 326 4.29 -17.32 5.96
C VAL A 326 3.04 -17.89 6.64
N TRP A 327 3.08 -18.14 7.95
CA TRP A 327 1.91 -18.59 8.70
C TRP A 327 0.77 -17.58 8.68
N PHE A 328 1.08 -16.30 8.85
CA PHE A 328 0.10 -15.22 8.75
C PHE A 328 -0.55 -15.16 7.36
N LEU A 329 0.26 -15.19 6.28
CA LEU A 329 -0.24 -15.14 4.91
C LEU A 329 -1.10 -16.38 4.56
N ARG A 330 -0.73 -17.57 5.04
CA ARG A 330 -1.57 -18.78 4.95
C ARG A 330 -2.89 -18.60 5.68
N ALA A 331 -2.88 -18.00 6.88
CA ALA A 331 -4.09 -17.70 7.65
C ALA A 331 -4.99 -16.66 6.95
N MET A 332 -4.39 -15.73 6.19
CA MET A 332 -5.09 -14.79 5.30
C MET A 332 -5.68 -15.46 4.05
N GLY A 333 -5.23 -16.65 3.69
CA GLY A 333 -5.80 -17.45 2.59
C GLY A 333 -4.82 -17.86 1.50
N ALA A 334 -3.57 -17.39 1.52
CA ALA A 334 -2.56 -17.74 0.52
C ALA A 334 -2.19 -19.24 0.60
N ARG A 335 -1.97 -19.83 -0.56
CA ARG A 335 -1.38 -21.18 -0.68
C ARG A 335 0.12 -21.03 -0.84
N ILE A 336 0.88 -21.37 0.19
CA ILE A 336 2.34 -21.23 0.23
C ILE A 336 2.96 -22.57 0.58
N GLY A 337 3.86 -23.05 -0.28
CA GLY A 337 4.59 -24.31 -0.13
C GLY A 337 5.64 -24.30 0.99
N HIS A 338 6.36 -25.41 1.12
CA HIS A 338 7.42 -25.56 2.12
C HIS A 338 8.68 -24.80 1.69
N GLY A 339 9.42 -24.26 2.65
CA GLY A 339 10.68 -23.56 2.37
C GLY A 339 10.56 -22.28 1.55
N ALA A 340 9.35 -21.78 1.29
CA ALA A 340 9.16 -20.52 0.58
C ALA A 340 9.70 -19.34 1.41
N TRP A 341 10.42 -18.43 0.76
CA TRP A 341 10.97 -17.21 1.34
C TRP A 341 10.13 -16.01 0.92
N VAL A 342 9.51 -15.31 1.89
CA VAL A 342 8.61 -14.19 1.61
C VAL A 342 9.03 -12.98 2.43
N GLU A 343 9.50 -11.91 1.77
CA GLU A 343 9.87 -10.64 2.40
C GLU A 343 8.82 -9.54 2.21
N SER A 344 7.85 -9.73 1.31
CA SER A 344 6.73 -8.82 1.13
C SER A 344 5.51 -9.32 1.90
N TYR A 345 5.01 -8.51 2.83
CA TYR A 345 3.77 -8.84 3.56
C TYR A 345 2.52 -8.43 2.78
N TRP A 346 2.66 -7.59 1.76
CA TRP A 346 1.55 -7.10 0.96
C TRP A 346 1.26 -8.06 -0.18
N LEU A 347 0.36 -9.00 0.09
CA LEU A 347 -0.24 -9.89 -0.90
C LEU A 347 -1.74 -9.61 -0.92
N PRO A 348 -2.20 -8.60 -1.69
CA PRO A 348 -3.61 -8.28 -1.77
C PRO A 348 -4.39 -9.51 -2.24
N GLU A 349 -5.62 -9.69 -1.74
CA GLU A 349 -6.46 -10.86 -2.01
C GLU A 349 -5.68 -12.18 -1.91
N ALA A 350 -5.08 -12.43 -0.74
CA ALA A 350 -4.18 -13.56 -0.49
C ALA A 350 -4.74 -14.94 -0.91
N ASP A 351 -6.08 -15.12 -0.94
CA ASP A 351 -6.72 -16.36 -1.43
C ASP A 351 -6.38 -16.68 -2.91
N LEU A 352 -5.93 -15.69 -3.68
CA LEU A 352 -5.57 -15.81 -5.10
C LEU A 352 -4.06 -15.92 -5.32
N VAL A 353 -3.27 -15.99 -4.25
CA VAL A 353 -1.81 -16.14 -4.33
C VAL A 353 -1.42 -17.59 -4.09
N GLU A 354 -0.62 -18.14 -5.00
CA GLU A 354 -0.07 -19.47 -4.91
C GLU A 354 1.45 -19.44 -5.08
N LEU A 355 2.17 -19.85 -4.05
CA LEU A 355 3.63 -19.95 -4.02
C LEU A 355 4.02 -21.40 -3.80
N GLY A 356 4.77 -22.00 -4.73
CA GLY A 356 5.26 -23.37 -4.65
C GLY A 356 6.36 -23.57 -3.60
N ASP A 357 6.84 -24.80 -3.50
CA ASP A 357 7.93 -25.16 -2.59
C ASP A 357 9.21 -24.41 -2.98
N GLY A 358 9.90 -23.81 -2.00
CA GLY A 358 11.10 -23.04 -2.23
C GLY A 358 10.94 -21.75 -3.06
N ALA A 359 9.71 -21.32 -3.35
CA ALA A 359 9.47 -20.08 -4.07
C ALA A 359 9.95 -18.86 -3.25
N THR A 360 10.46 -17.85 -3.95
CA THR A 360 11.04 -16.65 -3.32
C THR A 360 10.33 -15.39 -3.78
N VAL A 361 9.78 -14.63 -2.84
CA VAL A 361 9.25 -13.29 -3.05
C VAL A 361 10.11 -12.30 -2.27
N ASN A 362 10.96 -11.57 -2.96
CA ASN A 362 11.90 -10.65 -2.35
C ASN A 362 11.24 -9.36 -1.86
N ARG A 363 12.04 -8.52 -1.19
CA ARG A 363 11.61 -7.25 -0.60
C ARG A 363 11.03 -6.30 -1.63
N GLY A 364 9.92 -5.64 -1.26
CA GLY A 364 9.28 -4.63 -2.10
C GLY A 364 8.56 -5.18 -3.33
N CYS A 365 8.44 -6.51 -3.44
CA CYS A 365 7.64 -7.12 -4.50
C CYS A 365 6.15 -6.94 -4.24
N VAL A 366 5.40 -6.79 -5.32
CA VAL A 366 3.94 -6.81 -5.30
C VAL A 366 3.44 -8.00 -6.13
N VAL A 367 2.80 -8.95 -5.44
CA VAL A 367 2.08 -10.04 -6.11
C VAL A 367 0.63 -9.57 -6.27
N GLN A 368 0.38 -8.89 -7.40
CA GLN A 368 -0.85 -8.19 -7.67
C GLN A 368 -1.90 -9.15 -8.19
N THR A 369 -2.96 -9.38 -7.43
CA THR A 369 -4.07 -10.27 -7.80
C THR A 369 -5.25 -9.54 -8.39
N HIS A 370 -5.24 -8.21 -8.39
CA HIS A 370 -6.27 -7.39 -9.01
C HIS A 370 -5.70 -6.29 -9.92
N LEU A 371 -6.49 -5.88 -10.89
CA LEU A 371 -6.27 -4.68 -11.68
C LEU A 371 -7.58 -3.92 -11.86
N PHE A 372 -7.51 -2.61 -11.68
CA PHE A 372 -8.60 -1.73 -12.11
C PHE A 372 -8.46 -1.37 -13.58
N HIS A 373 -9.55 -1.50 -14.30
CA HIS A 373 -9.69 -1.02 -15.66
C HIS A 373 -11.08 -0.40 -15.84
N ASP A 374 -11.13 0.86 -16.26
CA ASP A 374 -12.41 1.59 -16.43
C ASP A 374 -13.34 1.51 -15.20
N ARG A 375 -12.76 1.54 -13.99
CA ARG A 375 -13.44 1.41 -12.69
C ARG A 375 -14.09 0.05 -12.44
N VAL A 376 -13.62 -0.98 -13.09
CA VAL A 376 -13.92 -2.37 -12.78
C VAL A 376 -12.64 -3.03 -12.27
N MET A 377 -12.72 -3.66 -11.11
CA MET A 377 -11.66 -4.48 -10.54
C MET A 377 -11.78 -5.89 -11.11
N SER A 378 -10.78 -6.35 -11.82
CA SER A 378 -10.66 -7.74 -12.25
C SER A 378 -9.71 -8.46 -11.31
N LEU A 379 -10.13 -9.58 -10.76
CA LEU A 379 -9.41 -10.44 -9.83
C LEU A 379 -9.02 -11.75 -10.52
N ASP A 380 -7.73 -12.08 -10.52
CA ASP A 380 -7.22 -13.35 -11.03
C ASP A 380 -6.09 -13.88 -10.14
N ALA A 381 -5.87 -15.21 -10.17
CA ALA A 381 -4.81 -15.85 -9.42
C ALA A 381 -3.42 -15.50 -9.97
N VAL A 382 -2.44 -15.41 -9.07
CA VAL A 382 -1.02 -15.33 -9.42
C VAL A 382 -0.32 -16.56 -8.86
N VAL A 383 0.45 -17.24 -9.72
CA VAL A 383 1.11 -18.50 -9.39
C VAL A 383 2.62 -18.38 -9.60
N LEU A 384 3.38 -18.61 -8.53
CA LEU A 384 4.80 -18.83 -8.57
C LEU A 384 5.04 -20.32 -8.28
N GLU A 385 5.49 -21.09 -9.26
CA GLU A 385 5.76 -22.52 -9.08
C GLU A 385 7.01 -22.79 -8.22
N ASP A 386 7.29 -24.07 -7.95
CA ASP A 386 8.41 -24.50 -7.09
C ASP A 386 9.72 -23.84 -7.51
N GLY A 387 10.45 -23.25 -6.56
CA GLY A 387 11.73 -22.60 -6.78
C GLY A 387 11.67 -21.33 -7.64
N ALA A 388 10.49 -20.86 -8.04
CA ALA A 388 10.37 -19.60 -8.78
C ALA A 388 10.80 -18.43 -7.91
N THR A 389 11.53 -17.46 -8.49
CA THR A 389 12.08 -16.31 -7.79
C THR A 389 11.59 -15.00 -8.40
N LEU A 390 10.97 -14.17 -7.58
CA LEU A 390 10.62 -12.80 -7.92
C LEU A 390 11.63 -11.85 -7.28
N GLY A 391 12.45 -11.19 -8.10
CA GLY A 391 13.51 -10.29 -7.69
C GLY A 391 12.98 -9.01 -7.02
N PRO A 392 13.80 -8.32 -6.20
CA PRO A 392 13.37 -7.16 -5.41
C PRO A 392 12.66 -6.09 -6.23
N HIS A 393 11.63 -5.46 -5.63
CA HIS A 393 10.86 -4.37 -6.25
C HIS A 393 10.21 -4.71 -7.59
N SER A 394 9.94 -5.99 -7.84
CA SER A 394 9.23 -6.44 -9.04
C SER A 394 7.74 -6.57 -8.78
N VAL A 395 6.96 -6.45 -9.84
CA VAL A 395 5.50 -6.57 -9.80
C VAL A 395 5.08 -7.70 -10.73
N VAL A 396 4.21 -8.58 -10.23
CA VAL A 396 3.54 -9.62 -11.02
C VAL A 396 2.06 -9.29 -11.08
N LEU A 397 1.50 -9.16 -12.29
CA LEU A 397 0.11 -8.79 -12.52
C LEU A 397 -0.82 -10.01 -12.51
N PRO A 398 -2.16 -9.81 -12.36
CA PRO A 398 -3.13 -10.89 -12.26
C PRO A 398 -3.07 -11.88 -13.42
N ALA A 399 -3.45 -13.12 -13.15
CA ALA A 399 -3.41 -14.25 -14.09
C ALA A 399 -2.01 -14.63 -14.60
N ALA A 400 -0.94 -14.05 -14.06
CA ALA A 400 0.43 -14.42 -14.44
C ALA A 400 0.90 -15.68 -13.72
N ARG A 401 1.78 -16.43 -14.41
CA ARG A 401 2.37 -17.67 -13.91
C ARG A 401 3.87 -17.69 -14.15
N LEU A 402 4.64 -17.86 -13.10
CA LEU A 402 6.09 -18.10 -13.16
C LEU A 402 6.32 -19.61 -13.04
N GLY A 403 6.85 -20.23 -14.09
CA GLY A 403 7.15 -21.66 -14.13
C GLY A 403 8.22 -22.06 -13.11
N ARG A 404 8.35 -23.34 -12.87
CA ARG A 404 9.30 -23.93 -11.90
C ARG A 404 10.73 -23.43 -12.14
N GLY A 405 11.37 -22.91 -11.07
CA GLY A 405 12.75 -22.44 -11.13
C GLY A 405 12.97 -21.22 -12.03
N THR A 406 11.92 -20.53 -12.45
CA THR A 406 12.02 -19.28 -13.22
C THR A 406 12.48 -18.14 -12.32
N THR A 407 13.39 -17.32 -12.83
CA THR A 407 13.87 -16.13 -12.12
C THR A 407 13.45 -14.86 -12.86
N VAL A 408 12.76 -13.98 -12.15
CA VAL A 408 12.46 -12.60 -12.57
C VAL A 408 13.44 -11.69 -11.87
N GLY A 409 14.20 -10.89 -12.61
CA GLY A 409 15.20 -9.95 -12.06
C GLY A 409 14.55 -8.76 -11.36
N ALA A 410 15.37 -7.99 -10.63
CA ALA A 410 14.90 -6.85 -9.86
C ALA A 410 14.21 -5.77 -10.70
N GLY A 411 13.21 -5.06 -10.12
CA GLY A 411 12.54 -3.93 -10.77
C GLY A 411 11.75 -4.28 -12.03
N SER A 412 11.34 -5.53 -12.16
CA SER A 412 10.69 -6.06 -13.36
C SER A 412 9.16 -6.05 -13.24
N LEU A 413 8.49 -6.04 -14.38
CA LEU A 413 7.03 -6.15 -14.49
C LEU A 413 6.63 -7.33 -15.33
N VAL A 414 6.02 -8.35 -14.70
CA VAL A 414 5.37 -9.48 -15.38
C VAL A 414 3.94 -9.06 -15.70
N MET A 415 3.58 -9.14 -16.98
CA MET A 415 2.31 -8.63 -17.47
C MET A 415 1.13 -9.55 -17.10
N ARG A 416 -0.09 -9.00 -17.15
CA ARG A 416 -1.31 -9.76 -16.91
C ARG A 416 -1.41 -10.96 -17.86
N GLY A 417 -1.65 -12.15 -17.30
CA GLY A 417 -1.82 -13.38 -18.04
C GLY A 417 -0.53 -13.89 -18.71
N GLU A 418 0.63 -13.36 -18.35
CA GLU A 418 1.90 -13.82 -18.90
C GLU A 418 2.34 -15.10 -18.20
N GLU A 419 2.71 -16.10 -19.01
CA GLU A 419 3.24 -17.36 -18.53
C GLU A 419 4.74 -17.45 -18.86
N LEU A 420 5.57 -17.42 -17.83
CA LEU A 420 7.02 -17.52 -17.97
C LEU A 420 7.44 -19.01 -17.88
N PRO A 421 8.11 -19.56 -18.90
CA PRO A 421 8.51 -20.97 -18.94
C PRO A 421 9.46 -21.36 -17.81
N ALA A 422 9.38 -22.62 -17.38
CA ALA A 422 10.23 -23.16 -16.33
C ALA A 422 11.73 -23.04 -16.64
N GLY A 423 12.55 -22.74 -15.63
CA GLY A 423 14.01 -22.65 -15.73
C GLY A 423 14.53 -21.47 -16.54
N THR A 424 13.71 -20.47 -16.79
CA THR A 424 14.07 -19.30 -17.61
C THR A 424 14.34 -18.06 -16.77
N TRP A 425 14.99 -17.07 -17.39
CA TRP A 425 15.40 -15.82 -16.76
C TRP A 425 14.80 -14.62 -17.49
N TRP A 426 14.22 -13.69 -16.72
CA TRP A 426 13.48 -12.57 -17.26
C TRP A 426 13.85 -11.27 -16.53
N LEU A 427 13.91 -10.16 -17.27
CA LEU A 427 14.24 -8.84 -16.71
C LEU A 427 13.52 -7.75 -17.50
N GLY A 428 13.15 -6.68 -16.84
CA GLY A 428 12.68 -5.44 -17.48
C GLY A 428 11.22 -5.10 -17.20
N ASN A 429 10.78 -3.97 -17.75
CA ASN A 429 9.43 -3.43 -17.62
C ASN A 429 8.87 -3.03 -19.00
N PRO A 430 8.06 -3.89 -19.66
CA PRO A 430 7.73 -5.27 -19.27
C PRO A 430 8.93 -6.23 -19.36
N VAL A 431 8.79 -7.41 -18.77
CA VAL A 431 9.85 -8.42 -18.81
C VAL A 431 10.16 -8.89 -20.23
N SER A 432 11.43 -9.20 -20.47
CA SER A 432 11.94 -9.85 -21.67
C SER A 432 12.95 -10.93 -21.28
N PRO A 433 13.21 -11.92 -22.13
CA PRO A 433 14.21 -12.94 -21.85
C PRO A 433 15.57 -12.33 -21.51
N TRP A 434 16.16 -12.78 -20.42
CA TRP A 434 17.45 -12.30 -19.94
C TRP A 434 18.44 -13.45 -19.90
N ARG A 435 19.59 -13.28 -20.53
CA ARG A 435 20.69 -14.23 -20.42
C ARG A 435 21.48 -13.92 -19.17
N ARG A 436 21.66 -14.94 -18.32
CA ARG A 436 22.53 -14.83 -17.16
C ARG A 436 23.95 -14.50 -17.63
N PRO A 437 24.67 -13.57 -17.00
CA PRO A 437 26.08 -13.36 -17.29
C PRO A 437 26.88 -14.67 -17.03
N ASP A 438 27.70 -15.07 -17.97
CA ASP A 438 28.60 -16.21 -17.78
C ASP A 438 29.51 -15.94 -16.58
N GLY A 439 29.58 -16.89 -15.63
CA GLY A 439 30.40 -16.76 -14.43
C GLY A 439 29.71 -16.37 -13.13
N ASP A 440 28.37 -16.30 -13.09
CA ASP A 440 27.64 -16.08 -11.84
C ASP A 440 27.77 -17.32 -10.91
N PRO A 441 28.38 -17.18 -9.70
CA PRO A 441 28.62 -18.31 -8.80
C PRO A 441 27.36 -19.01 -8.31
N ALA A 442 26.17 -18.37 -8.38
CA ALA A 442 24.92 -19.03 -8.06
C ALA A 442 24.49 -20.07 -9.14
N ALA A 443 25.13 -20.09 -10.33
CA ALA A 443 24.91 -21.15 -11.31
C ALA A 443 25.51 -22.51 -10.88
N ALA A 444 26.60 -22.47 -10.10
CA ALA A 444 27.28 -23.65 -9.57
C ALA A 444 26.59 -24.23 -8.31
N ALA A 445 25.69 -23.46 -7.68
CA ALA A 445 25.05 -23.84 -6.41
C ALA A 445 23.66 -24.50 -6.55
N THR A 446 23.19 -24.78 -7.77
CA THR A 446 21.96 -25.55 -7.93
C THR A 446 22.35 -27.04 -7.80
N PRO A 447 22.07 -27.73 -6.68
CA PRO A 447 22.38 -29.14 -6.56
C PRO A 447 21.64 -29.93 -7.64
N SER A 448 22.36 -30.70 -8.40
CA SER A 448 21.79 -31.71 -9.26
C SER A 448 20.94 -32.66 -8.40
N ARG A 449 19.68 -32.85 -8.76
CA ARG A 449 18.69 -33.65 -8.00
C ARG A 449 19.03 -35.16 -7.89
N GLU A 450 20.27 -35.55 -8.12
CA GLU A 450 20.76 -36.91 -7.91
C GLU A 450 21.43 -37.15 -6.56
N GLU A 451 21.61 -36.07 -5.72
CA GLU A 451 22.32 -36.19 -4.44
C GLU A 451 21.47 -35.73 -3.22
N ALA A 452 20.12 -35.67 -3.33
CA ALA A 452 19.24 -35.31 -2.19
C ALA A 452 18.24 -36.43 -1.90
#